data_28463f0a25e39872903139fcb9e8fdfa
#
_entry.id   28463f0a25e39872903139fcb9e8fdfa
#
_cell.length_a   1.000
_cell.length_b   1.000
_cell.length_c   1.000
_cell.angle_alpha   90.00
_cell.angle_beta   90.00
_cell.angle_gamma   90.00
#
_symmetry.space_group_name_H-M   'P 1'
#
loop_
_entity.id
_entity.type
_entity.pdbx_description
1 polymer ?
#
loop_
_entity_poly.entity_id
_entity_poly.type
_entity_poly.pdbx_seq_one_letter_code
_entity_poly.pdbx_strand_id
1 'polypeptide(L)'
;MTPQNNNRSSLREGPLADLFRRTDEPAAPAAPAPGVTGAGAGGNSVSQAAYDSRYPTRVGLDADPEQILGLADVEPTREEVGSSYVDHVAQTAATVEAWGDRQPKIQNAYGPVIRVVGVGGGGTNAVNRMVEAGITGVEFLAINTDAQSLQDSSADTTIHIGQSSTRGLGAGANPNVGRTAAMEEYDEIKATLRGSDMVFIAAGEGGGTGTGAAPVVARIARELGALTVGIVTKPFAFEGKRRAESADVGIRELAEEVDTLIVVPNNRLLSVLERNTSMVDAFRVADDVLRQGVQGISELVTVPGLINLDFADVRTIMSDRGAALLGIGHGTGESRAVQAAERAVSSPLLETSMDGAKAILLSIVGGGDLSLWEINEAAEAIGAAAH
;
A
#
# COMPACT_ATOMS: atom_id res chain seq x y z
N MET A 1 29.84 19.54 -34.95
CA MET A 1 29.27 19.62 -33.59
C MET A 1 27.75 19.54 -33.72
N THR A 2 27.23 18.34 -33.63
CA THR A 2 25.79 18.05 -33.65
C THR A 2 25.30 17.92 -32.20
N PRO A 3 24.19 18.52 -31.81
CA PRO A 3 23.68 18.36 -30.44
C PRO A 3 23.12 16.94 -30.27
N GLN A 4 23.64 16.24 -29.28
CA GLN A 4 23.06 14.97 -28.81
C GLN A 4 21.68 15.22 -28.20
N ASN A 5 20.68 14.62 -28.83
CA ASN A 5 19.33 14.60 -28.36
C ASN A 5 19.25 13.63 -27.17
N ASN A 6 19.17 14.17 -25.98
CA ASN A 6 19.08 13.39 -24.73
C ASN A 6 17.61 13.01 -24.48
N ASN A 7 17.10 12.07 -25.28
CA ASN A 7 15.76 11.51 -25.09
C ASN A 7 15.85 10.44 -23.98
N ARG A 8 15.88 10.87 -22.73
CA ARG A 8 15.64 9.99 -21.59
C ARG A 8 14.13 9.77 -21.53
N SER A 9 13.68 8.60 -22.03
CA SER A 9 12.32 8.14 -21.76
C SER A 9 12.13 8.04 -20.23
N SER A 10 11.30 8.91 -19.70
CA SER A 10 10.94 8.93 -18.29
C SER A 10 10.09 7.68 -17.99
N LEU A 11 10.33 7.01 -16.86
CA LEU A 11 9.48 5.93 -16.35
C LEU A 11 8.00 6.33 -16.19
N ARG A 12 7.70 7.63 -16.35
CA ARG A 12 6.34 8.18 -16.34
C ARG A 12 5.59 7.99 -17.65
N GLU A 13 6.21 7.50 -18.73
CA GLU A 13 5.64 7.43 -20.08
C GLU A 13 5.72 6.05 -20.74
N GLY A 14 6.15 4.99 -20.03
CA GLY A 14 6.26 3.62 -20.54
C GLY A 14 5.09 2.71 -20.10
N PRO A 15 5.03 1.46 -20.58
CA PRO A 15 4.02 0.48 -20.17
C PRO A 15 3.95 0.24 -18.66
N LEU A 16 5.03 0.52 -17.94
CA LEU A 16 5.09 0.47 -16.48
C LEU A 16 4.49 1.70 -15.81
N ALA A 17 4.39 2.84 -16.50
CA ALA A 17 3.79 4.04 -15.93
C ALA A 17 2.33 3.80 -15.54
N ASP A 18 1.62 2.94 -16.28
CA ASP A 18 0.24 2.60 -15.97
C ASP A 18 0.13 1.66 -14.76
N LEU A 19 1.13 0.82 -14.53
CA LEU A 19 1.19 -0.07 -13.37
C LEU A 19 1.54 0.69 -12.07
N PHE A 20 2.27 1.82 -12.21
CA PHE A 20 2.84 2.59 -11.10
C PHE A 20 2.30 4.04 -11.02
N ARG A 21 1.22 4.36 -11.75
CA ARG A 21 0.59 5.67 -11.68
C ARG A 21 -0.12 5.83 -10.34
N ARG A 22 0.12 6.95 -9.66
CA ARG A 22 -0.66 7.33 -8.48
C ARG A 22 -2.12 7.52 -8.88
N THR A 23 -3.03 6.98 -8.10
CA THR A 23 -4.48 7.13 -8.25
C THR A 23 -4.97 8.57 -8.01
N ASP A 24 -4.12 9.46 -7.51
CA ASP A 24 -4.44 10.86 -7.18
C ASP A 24 -4.20 11.85 -8.33
N GLU A 25 -3.61 11.46 -9.45
CA GLU A 25 -3.47 12.39 -10.59
C GLU A 25 -4.80 12.43 -11.39
N PRO A 26 -5.50 13.57 -11.42
CA PRO A 26 -6.66 13.71 -12.29
C PRO A 26 -6.23 13.51 -13.75
N ALA A 27 -6.92 12.65 -14.47
CA ALA A 27 -6.72 12.44 -15.91
C ALA A 27 -6.75 13.77 -16.64
N ALA A 28 -5.76 14.04 -17.48
CA ALA A 28 -5.73 15.24 -18.30
C ALA A 28 -7.01 15.31 -19.15
N PRO A 29 -7.68 16.47 -19.26
CA PRO A 29 -8.93 16.57 -19.98
C PRO A 29 -8.73 16.19 -21.45
N ALA A 30 -9.53 15.26 -21.93
CA ALA A 30 -9.56 14.86 -23.32
C ALA A 30 -9.92 16.07 -24.20
N ALA A 31 -9.20 16.23 -25.30
CA ALA A 31 -9.46 17.27 -26.29
C ALA A 31 -10.90 17.17 -26.85
N PRO A 32 -11.61 18.29 -27.05
CA PRO A 32 -13.00 18.27 -27.48
C PRO A 32 -13.13 17.76 -28.92
N ALA A 33 -14.00 16.78 -29.11
CA ALA A 33 -14.46 16.37 -30.44
C ALA A 33 -15.33 17.45 -31.08
N PRO A 34 -15.30 17.64 -32.42
CA PRO A 34 -16.02 18.71 -33.10
C PRO A 34 -17.52 18.44 -33.16
N GLY A 35 -18.25 19.46 -32.84
CA GLY A 35 -19.63 19.82 -32.85
C GLY A 35 -20.70 18.94 -33.49
N VAL A 36 -21.78 18.77 -32.72
CA VAL A 36 -23.15 18.65 -33.28
C VAL A 36 -24.04 19.59 -32.48
N THR A 37 -24.62 20.54 -33.22
CA THR A 37 -25.62 21.49 -32.75
C THR A 37 -27.00 20.82 -32.70
N GLY A 38 -27.70 20.96 -31.57
CA GLY A 38 -29.11 20.56 -31.47
C GLY A 38 -29.75 21.10 -30.19
N ALA A 39 -30.73 21.96 -30.39
CA ALA A 39 -31.43 22.75 -29.40
C ALA A 39 -32.43 21.94 -28.54
N GLY A 40 -32.60 22.36 -27.29
CA GLY A 40 -33.93 22.46 -26.68
C GLY A 40 -34.27 21.53 -25.55
N ALA A 41 -34.54 22.15 -24.46
CA ALA A 41 -35.55 21.91 -23.42
C ALA A 41 -34.98 21.78 -22.01
N GLY A 42 -35.43 22.71 -21.18
CA GLY A 42 -35.05 22.83 -19.77
C GLY A 42 -35.57 21.67 -18.90
N GLY A 43 -34.74 21.27 -18.00
CA GLY A 43 -35.08 20.41 -16.90
C GLY A 43 -34.08 20.69 -15.77
N ASN A 44 -34.58 21.18 -14.64
CA ASN A 44 -33.82 21.40 -13.43
C ASN A 44 -33.22 20.06 -12.94
N SER A 45 -31.98 19.80 -13.29
CA SER A 45 -31.21 18.74 -12.66
C SER A 45 -30.45 19.32 -11.46
N VAL A 46 -30.96 19.10 -10.24
CA VAL A 46 -30.19 19.22 -9.03
C VAL A 46 -29.04 18.22 -9.14
N SER A 47 -27.82 18.74 -9.16
CA SER A 47 -26.63 17.95 -9.45
C SER A 47 -26.43 16.83 -8.39
N GLN A 48 -26.30 15.62 -8.88
CA GLN A 48 -25.99 14.39 -8.13
C GLN A 48 -24.66 14.49 -7.33
N ALA A 49 -23.84 15.47 -7.65
CA ALA A 49 -22.54 15.71 -7.00
C ALA A 49 -22.61 16.09 -5.51
N ALA A 50 -23.78 16.44 -4.98
CA ALA A 50 -23.97 16.76 -3.56
C ALA A 50 -24.26 15.51 -2.69
N TYR A 51 -24.50 14.35 -3.31
CA TYR A 51 -24.91 13.12 -2.62
C TYR A 51 -23.72 12.27 -2.18
N ASP A 52 -22.58 12.37 -2.86
CA ASP A 52 -21.47 11.44 -2.74
C ASP A 52 -20.49 11.69 -1.59
N SER A 53 -20.63 12.77 -0.82
CA SER A 53 -19.58 13.11 0.13
C SER A 53 -19.95 13.03 1.62
N ARG A 54 -21.12 12.50 2.04
CA ARG A 54 -21.59 12.81 3.40
C ARG A 54 -22.32 11.73 4.22
N TYR A 55 -22.31 10.45 3.88
CA TYR A 55 -22.93 9.44 4.74
C TYR A 55 -21.97 8.38 5.25
N PRO A 56 -21.80 8.26 6.57
CA PRO A 56 -21.20 7.06 7.15
C PRO A 56 -22.24 5.93 7.14
N THR A 57 -22.04 4.94 6.29
CA THR A 57 -22.87 3.73 6.29
C THR A 57 -22.44 2.82 7.43
N ARG A 58 -23.03 2.99 8.60
CA ARG A 58 -23.08 1.93 9.61
C ARG A 58 -24.55 1.56 9.80
N VAL A 59 -24.99 0.52 9.13
CA VAL A 59 -26.20 -0.23 9.51
C VAL A 59 -25.74 -1.67 9.68
N GLY A 60 -25.84 -2.18 10.92
CA GLY A 60 -25.63 -3.60 11.21
C GLY A 60 -26.66 -4.42 10.45
N LEU A 61 -26.23 -5.49 9.82
CA LEU A 61 -27.02 -6.35 8.91
C LEU A 61 -28.12 -7.18 9.58
N ASP A 62 -28.43 -6.97 10.88
CA ASP A 62 -29.38 -7.81 11.64
C ASP A 62 -30.60 -7.07 12.15
N ALA A 63 -30.91 -5.86 11.68
CA ALA A 63 -32.10 -5.13 12.09
C ALA A 63 -33.15 -5.14 10.99
N ASP A 64 -34.36 -5.65 11.37
CA ASP A 64 -35.54 -5.66 10.51
C ASP A 64 -35.90 -4.22 10.08
N PRO A 65 -36.00 -3.92 8.79
CA PRO A 65 -36.28 -2.57 8.27
C PRO A 65 -37.54 -1.95 8.84
N GLU A 66 -38.53 -2.74 9.21
CA GLU A 66 -39.81 -2.27 9.80
C GLU A 66 -39.68 -1.79 11.25
N GLN A 67 -38.64 -2.18 11.97
CA GLN A 67 -38.40 -1.74 13.35
C GLN A 67 -37.62 -0.42 13.47
N ILE A 68 -36.96 0.00 12.42
CA ILE A 68 -36.10 1.22 12.41
C ILE A 68 -36.94 2.49 12.25
N LEU A 69 -38.10 2.43 11.61
CA LEU A 69 -38.87 3.62 11.20
C LEU A 69 -40.09 3.96 12.06
N GLY A 70 -40.54 3.09 12.99
CA GLY A 70 -41.68 3.38 13.89
C GLY A 70 -42.97 3.79 13.16
N LEU A 71 -43.16 3.38 11.91
CA LEU A 71 -44.26 3.71 11.05
C LEU A 71 -45.27 2.55 11.03
N ALA A 72 -45.99 2.36 12.12
CA ALA A 72 -47.20 1.56 12.09
C ALA A 72 -48.39 2.49 11.73
N ASP A 73 -49.06 2.16 10.62
CA ASP A 73 -50.45 2.52 10.31
C ASP A 73 -50.77 3.95 9.83
N VAL A 74 -49.99 4.56 8.94
CA VAL A 74 -50.49 5.66 8.08
C VAL A 74 -49.90 5.51 6.67
N GLU A 75 -50.72 5.29 5.65
CA GLU A 75 -50.31 5.43 4.25
C GLU A 75 -50.32 6.93 3.86
N PRO A 76 -49.16 7.62 3.85
CA PRO A 76 -49.10 9.02 3.44
C PRO A 76 -49.26 9.13 1.92
N THR A 77 -49.89 10.18 1.44
CA THR A 77 -49.97 10.47 0.01
C THR A 77 -48.61 10.80 -0.55
N ARG A 78 -48.38 10.52 -1.85
CA ARG A 78 -47.07 10.64 -2.51
C ARG A 78 -46.45 12.07 -2.46
N GLU A 79 -47.31 13.10 -2.24
CA GLU A 79 -46.87 14.49 -2.06
C GLU A 79 -46.37 14.79 -0.65
N GLU A 80 -47.01 14.19 0.39
CA GLU A 80 -46.59 14.38 1.80
C GLU A 80 -45.27 13.71 2.14
N VAL A 81 -44.97 12.55 1.52
CA VAL A 81 -43.66 11.87 1.69
C VAL A 81 -42.52 12.67 1.10
N GLY A 82 -42.76 13.31 -0.06
CA GLY A 82 -41.75 14.14 -0.74
C GLY A 82 -41.37 15.38 0.05
N SER A 83 -42.35 16.07 0.63
CA SER A 83 -42.14 17.29 1.43
C SER A 83 -41.42 16.99 2.75
N SER A 84 -41.88 15.99 3.48
CA SER A 84 -41.27 15.60 4.77
C SER A 84 -39.81 15.12 4.62
N TYR A 85 -39.51 14.40 3.53
CA TYR A 85 -38.16 13.93 3.26
C TYR A 85 -37.21 15.08 2.92
N VAL A 86 -37.64 16.03 2.08
CA VAL A 86 -36.84 17.20 1.71
C VAL A 86 -36.55 18.11 2.92
N ASP A 87 -37.54 18.31 3.80
CA ASP A 87 -37.36 19.10 5.03
C ASP A 87 -36.42 18.41 6.03
N HIS A 88 -36.49 17.09 6.13
CA HIS A 88 -35.59 16.32 6.99
C HIS A 88 -34.15 16.34 6.46
N VAL A 89 -33.96 16.21 5.17
CA VAL A 89 -32.64 16.31 4.52
C VAL A 89 -32.05 17.72 4.67
N ALA A 90 -32.87 18.77 4.54
CA ALA A 90 -32.43 20.14 4.74
C ALA A 90 -32.02 20.43 6.20
N GLN A 91 -32.78 19.93 7.19
CA GLN A 91 -32.42 20.05 8.59
C GLN A 91 -31.15 19.26 8.94
N THR A 92 -30.98 18.06 8.37
CA THR A 92 -29.78 17.25 8.58
C THR A 92 -28.55 17.91 7.96
N ALA A 93 -28.68 18.49 6.77
CA ALA A 93 -27.62 19.23 6.11
C ALA A 93 -27.15 20.47 6.92
N ALA A 94 -28.11 21.25 7.45
CA ALA A 94 -27.80 22.39 8.33
C ALA A 94 -27.12 21.97 9.64
N THR A 95 -27.44 20.80 10.16
CA THR A 95 -26.81 20.25 11.38
C THR A 95 -25.38 19.79 11.08
N VAL A 96 -25.14 19.21 9.88
CA VAL A 96 -23.81 18.77 9.45
C VAL A 96 -22.89 19.96 9.14
N GLU A 97 -23.41 21.05 8.57
CA GLU A 97 -22.61 22.29 8.40
C GLU A 97 -22.22 22.92 9.73
N ALA A 98 -23.10 22.88 10.74
CA ALA A 98 -22.78 23.35 12.10
C ALA A 98 -21.75 22.48 12.83
N TRP A 99 -21.57 21.23 12.42
CA TRP A 99 -20.54 20.32 12.93
C TRP A 99 -19.22 20.45 12.18
N GLY A 100 -19.22 20.87 10.92
CA GLY A 100 -18.01 21.05 10.10
C GLY A 100 -17.01 22.04 10.67
N ASP A 101 -17.48 23.07 11.38
CA ASP A 101 -16.62 24.07 12.03
C ASP A 101 -16.05 23.63 13.39
N ARG A 102 -16.47 22.47 13.90
CA ARG A 102 -16.00 21.90 15.18
C ARG A 102 -15.19 20.62 14.97
N GLN A 103 -14.35 20.55 13.96
CA GLN A 103 -13.33 19.52 13.97
C GLN A 103 -12.36 19.80 15.11
N PRO A 104 -12.37 19.01 16.20
CA PRO A 104 -11.23 19.03 17.08
C PRO A 104 -10.05 18.64 16.19
N LYS A 105 -9.02 19.44 16.16
CA LYS A 105 -7.71 19.03 15.67
C LYS A 105 -7.23 17.94 16.64
N ILE A 106 -7.78 16.75 16.52
CA ILE A 106 -7.21 15.54 17.10
C ILE A 106 -6.02 15.21 16.20
N GLN A 107 -4.91 15.92 16.45
CA GLN A 107 -3.62 15.45 15.99
C GLN A 107 -3.43 14.07 16.58
N ASN A 108 -3.56 13.05 15.72
CA ASN A 108 -3.04 11.68 15.80
C ASN A 108 -2.81 11.03 17.19
N ALA A 109 -3.63 11.33 18.21
CA ALA A 109 -3.45 10.76 19.54
C ALA A 109 -4.00 9.33 19.67
N TYR A 110 -4.66 8.74 18.65
CA TYR A 110 -5.36 7.46 18.77
C TYR A 110 -5.24 6.53 17.55
N GLY A 111 -4.34 6.80 16.60
CA GLY A 111 -4.05 5.88 15.51
C GLY A 111 -2.99 4.85 15.89
N PRO A 112 -2.93 3.67 15.23
CA PRO A 112 -1.85 2.72 15.44
C PRO A 112 -0.50 3.33 15.03
N VAL A 113 0.53 3.05 15.83
CA VAL A 113 1.90 3.46 15.53
C VAL A 113 2.50 2.47 14.55
N ILE A 114 2.66 2.89 13.30
CA ILE A 114 3.22 2.08 12.23
C ILE A 114 4.64 2.55 11.93
N ARG A 115 5.59 1.62 11.95
CA ARG A 115 6.99 1.88 11.59
C ARG A 115 7.41 1.07 10.39
N VAL A 116 8.17 1.71 9.51
CA VAL A 116 8.76 1.09 8.32
C VAL A 116 10.27 1.08 8.48
N VAL A 117 10.84 -0.09 8.59
CA VAL A 117 12.26 -0.29 8.81
C VAL A 117 12.92 -0.79 7.54
N GLY A 118 13.71 0.05 6.88
CA GLY A 118 14.57 -0.35 5.77
C GLY A 118 15.87 -0.95 6.27
N VAL A 119 16.13 -2.22 5.96
CA VAL A 119 17.30 -2.94 6.44
C VAL A 119 18.30 -3.19 5.30
N GLY A 120 19.53 -2.71 5.48
CA GLY A 120 20.59 -2.78 4.48
C GLY A 120 20.36 -1.86 3.29
N GLY A 121 21.23 -1.91 2.28
CA GLY A 121 21.18 -0.97 1.15
C GLY A 121 19.87 -0.97 0.38
N GLY A 122 19.32 -2.15 0.06
CA GLY A 122 18.01 -2.25 -0.62
C GLY A 122 16.88 -1.70 0.22
N GLY A 123 16.84 -1.99 1.52
CA GLY A 123 15.83 -1.46 2.43
C GLY A 123 15.95 0.05 2.62
N THR A 124 17.16 0.58 2.77
CA THR A 124 17.39 2.04 2.85
C THR A 124 16.93 2.76 1.59
N ASN A 125 17.23 2.21 0.41
CA ASN A 125 16.77 2.78 -0.86
C ASN A 125 15.25 2.76 -0.98
N ALA A 126 14.60 1.67 -0.57
CA ALA A 126 13.13 1.57 -0.56
C ALA A 126 12.50 2.62 0.36
N VAL A 127 13.03 2.80 1.58
CA VAL A 127 12.58 3.84 2.52
C VAL A 127 12.74 5.24 1.93
N ASN A 128 13.88 5.56 1.32
CA ASN A 128 14.09 6.86 0.68
C ASN A 128 13.00 7.13 -0.38
N ARG A 129 12.63 6.12 -1.16
CA ARG A 129 11.54 6.25 -2.14
C ARG A 129 10.17 6.40 -1.52
N MET A 130 9.93 5.75 -0.38
CA MET A 130 8.67 5.90 0.36
C MET A 130 8.51 7.33 0.87
N VAL A 131 9.59 7.91 1.39
CA VAL A 131 9.64 9.31 1.84
C VAL A 131 9.46 10.27 0.65
N GLU A 132 10.19 10.06 -0.45
CA GLU A 132 10.06 10.84 -1.70
C GLU A 132 8.64 10.79 -2.26
N ALA A 133 7.98 9.64 -2.14
CA ALA A 133 6.59 9.45 -2.58
C ALA A 133 5.56 10.11 -1.64
N GLY A 134 5.99 10.61 -0.47
CA GLY A 134 5.12 11.30 0.48
C GLY A 134 4.13 10.37 1.19
N ILE A 135 4.49 9.12 1.46
CA ILE A 135 3.67 8.23 2.29
C ILE A 135 3.56 8.85 3.69
N THR A 136 2.36 8.96 4.21
CA THR A 136 2.06 9.58 5.51
C THR A 136 1.46 8.57 6.49
N GLY A 137 1.44 8.93 7.78
CA GLY A 137 0.87 8.07 8.83
C GLY A 137 1.79 6.92 9.28
N VAL A 138 3.05 6.93 8.85
CA VAL A 138 4.09 5.98 9.24
C VAL A 138 5.38 6.70 9.61
N GLU A 139 6.18 6.09 10.49
CA GLU A 139 7.53 6.55 10.83
C GLU A 139 8.56 5.71 10.08
N PHE A 140 9.55 6.36 9.44
CA PHE A 140 10.56 5.69 8.64
C PHE A 140 11.88 5.54 9.39
N LEU A 141 12.39 4.29 9.41
CA LEU A 141 13.68 3.96 9.99
C LEU A 141 14.57 3.34 8.92
N ALA A 142 15.86 3.66 8.94
CA ALA A 142 16.88 3.00 8.12
C ALA A 142 17.96 2.38 9.01
N ILE A 143 18.21 1.09 8.83
CA ILE A 143 19.22 0.32 9.57
C ILE A 143 20.24 -0.24 8.58
N ASN A 144 21.50 0.13 8.72
CA ASN A 144 22.54 -0.35 7.81
C ASN A 144 23.89 -0.48 8.50
N THR A 145 24.76 -1.34 7.96
CA THR A 145 26.19 -1.45 8.32
C THR A 145 27.08 -0.51 7.52
N ASP A 146 26.53 0.12 6.47
CA ASP A 146 27.20 1.11 5.62
C ASP A 146 26.84 2.52 6.11
N ALA A 147 27.79 3.18 6.75
CA ALA A 147 27.59 4.51 7.31
C ALA A 147 27.33 5.58 6.22
N GLN A 148 27.94 5.44 5.03
CA GLN A 148 27.73 6.38 3.94
C GLN A 148 26.29 6.32 3.42
N SER A 149 25.75 5.13 3.22
CA SER A 149 24.37 4.94 2.80
C SER A 149 23.36 5.52 3.78
N LEU A 150 23.66 5.53 5.08
CA LEU A 150 22.80 6.14 6.10
C LEU A 150 22.87 7.67 6.11
N GLN A 151 24.01 8.27 5.78
CA GLN A 151 24.14 9.73 5.68
C GLN A 151 23.24 10.32 4.58
N ASP A 152 23.04 9.57 3.50
CA ASP A 152 22.19 9.97 2.38
C ASP A 152 20.72 9.55 2.54
N SER A 153 20.36 8.95 3.68
CA SER A 153 19.01 8.46 3.94
C SER A 153 18.05 9.59 4.32
N SER A 154 16.85 9.54 3.75
CA SER A 154 15.74 10.44 4.05
C SER A 154 14.83 9.91 5.19
N ALA A 155 15.20 8.82 5.86
CA ALA A 155 14.43 8.26 6.97
C ALA A 155 14.40 9.20 8.17
N ASP A 156 13.31 9.16 8.96
CA ASP A 156 13.15 9.95 10.18
C ASP A 156 14.21 9.60 11.24
N THR A 157 14.60 8.31 11.26
CA THR A 157 15.61 7.79 12.19
C THR A 157 16.55 6.84 11.45
N THR A 158 17.84 6.97 11.70
CA THR A 158 18.87 6.08 11.15
C THR A 158 19.63 5.39 12.27
N ILE A 159 19.85 4.08 12.14
CA ILE A 159 20.64 3.28 13.10
C ILE A 159 21.81 2.65 12.36
N HIS A 160 23.02 3.01 12.74
CA HIS A 160 24.23 2.42 12.21
C HIS A 160 24.62 1.20 13.04
N ILE A 161 24.40 0.01 12.48
CA ILE A 161 24.70 -1.27 13.16
C ILE A 161 26.09 -1.80 12.82
N GLY A 162 26.68 -2.53 13.77
CA GLY A 162 27.95 -3.23 13.58
C GLY A 162 29.17 -2.31 13.52
N GLN A 163 29.22 -1.31 14.37
CA GLN A 163 30.38 -0.41 14.46
C GLN A 163 31.68 -1.18 14.74
N SER A 164 31.62 -2.21 15.59
CA SER A 164 32.77 -3.05 15.90
C SER A 164 33.11 -4.03 14.78
N SER A 165 32.09 -4.67 14.19
CA SER A 165 32.27 -5.76 13.22
C SER A 165 32.54 -5.26 11.80
N THR A 166 32.02 -4.09 11.38
CA THR A 166 32.11 -3.60 10.00
C THR A 166 32.85 -2.29 9.83
N ARG A 167 33.01 -1.50 10.90
CA ARG A 167 33.63 -0.16 10.88
C ARG A 167 32.98 0.80 9.88
N GLY A 168 31.66 0.63 9.61
CA GLY A 168 30.95 1.43 8.65
C GLY A 168 31.17 1.09 7.17
N LEU A 169 31.88 -0.01 6.87
CA LEU A 169 32.20 -0.41 5.51
C LEU A 169 31.25 -1.46 4.91
N GLY A 170 30.15 -1.75 5.59
CA GLY A 170 29.17 -2.74 5.16
C GLY A 170 29.54 -4.18 5.55
N ALA A 171 28.61 -5.11 5.35
CA ALA A 171 28.75 -6.53 5.74
C ALA A 171 29.45 -7.40 4.70
N GLY A 172 29.94 -6.87 3.58
CA GLY A 172 30.70 -7.59 2.55
C GLY A 172 29.98 -8.79 1.95
N ALA A 173 28.68 -8.70 1.73
CA ALA A 173 27.81 -9.79 1.23
C ALA A 173 27.84 -11.05 2.11
N ASN A 174 28.10 -10.91 3.40
CA ASN A 174 28.09 -11.99 4.39
C ASN A 174 26.95 -11.80 5.39
N PRO A 175 25.86 -12.61 5.32
CA PRO A 175 24.72 -12.49 6.24
C PRO A 175 25.08 -12.67 7.72
N ASN A 176 26.08 -13.51 8.03
CA ASN A 176 26.51 -13.68 9.43
C ASN A 176 27.08 -12.39 10.02
N VAL A 177 27.80 -11.58 9.21
CA VAL A 177 28.29 -10.27 9.64
C VAL A 177 27.11 -9.31 9.86
N GLY A 178 26.13 -9.30 8.95
CA GLY A 178 24.91 -8.50 9.11
C GLY A 178 24.11 -8.87 10.37
N ARG A 179 23.98 -10.16 10.66
CA ARG A 179 23.33 -10.66 11.87
C ARG A 179 24.08 -10.22 13.13
N THR A 180 25.40 -10.41 13.16
CA THR A 180 26.24 -9.98 14.29
C THR A 180 26.11 -8.49 14.53
N ALA A 181 26.15 -7.70 13.44
CA ALA A 181 25.99 -6.25 13.49
C ALA A 181 24.65 -5.82 14.11
N ALA A 182 23.54 -6.48 13.73
CA ALA A 182 22.24 -6.19 14.32
C ALA A 182 22.14 -6.61 15.80
N MET A 183 22.85 -7.68 16.18
CA MET A 183 22.90 -8.13 17.58
C MET A 183 23.75 -7.19 18.46
N GLU A 184 24.78 -6.53 17.90
CA GLU A 184 25.56 -5.51 18.63
C GLU A 184 24.67 -4.35 19.08
N GLU A 185 23.71 -3.92 18.26
CA GLU A 185 22.83 -2.77 18.51
C GLU A 185 21.39 -3.21 18.88
N TYR A 186 21.25 -4.43 19.42
CA TYR A 186 19.94 -5.01 19.77
C TYR A 186 19.10 -4.10 20.67
N ASP A 187 19.70 -3.54 21.72
CA ASP A 187 19.00 -2.69 22.67
C ASP A 187 18.58 -1.35 22.08
N GLU A 188 19.38 -0.77 21.18
CA GLU A 188 19.06 0.46 20.46
C GLU A 188 17.89 0.26 19.50
N ILE A 189 17.93 -0.82 18.70
CA ILE A 189 16.82 -1.21 17.81
C ILE A 189 15.55 -1.43 18.64
N LYS A 190 15.64 -2.16 19.76
CA LYS A 190 14.50 -2.43 20.64
C LYS A 190 13.93 -1.16 21.27
N ALA A 191 14.77 -0.24 21.68
CA ALA A 191 14.35 1.04 22.24
C ALA A 191 13.61 1.88 21.18
N THR A 192 14.13 1.91 19.95
CA THR A 192 13.53 2.67 18.83
C THR A 192 12.20 2.07 18.38
N LEU A 193 12.05 0.75 18.38
CA LEU A 193 10.82 0.07 17.97
C LEU A 193 9.75 0.01 19.08
N ARG A 194 10.07 0.39 20.30
CA ARG A 194 9.12 0.33 21.42
C ARG A 194 7.87 1.16 21.16
N GLY A 195 6.70 0.57 21.44
CA GLY A 195 5.40 1.22 21.25
C GLY A 195 4.88 1.18 19.83
N SER A 196 5.50 0.41 18.92
CA SER A 196 4.93 0.12 17.61
C SER A 196 3.78 -0.86 17.74
N ASP A 197 2.67 -0.57 17.06
CA ASP A 197 1.57 -1.53 16.87
C ASP A 197 1.83 -2.42 15.65
N MET A 198 2.52 -1.87 14.62
CA MET A 198 2.91 -2.57 13.40
C MET A 198 4.30 -2.16 12.95
N VAL A 199 5.08 -3.13 12.49
CA VAL A 199 6.41 -2.92 11.93
C VAL A 199 6.53 -3.60 10.57
N PHE A 200 6.76 -2.79 9.55
CA PHE A 200 7.19 -3.28 8.24
C PHE A 200 8.70 -3.41 8.20
N ILE A 201 9.19 -4.52 7.66
CA ILE A 201 10.61 -4.74 7.44
C ILE A 201 10.83 -4.85 5.94
N ALA A 202 11.42 -3.80 5.36
CA ALA A 202 11.76 -3.74 3.94
C ALA A 202 13.24 -4.09 3.75
N ALA A 203 13.54 -5.12 2.96
CA ALA A 203 14.92 -5.51 2.69
C ALA A 203 15.12 -6.09 1.29
N GLY A 204 16.33 -5.93 0.75
CA GLY A 204 16.79 -6.69 -0.40
C GLY A 204 17.59 -7.91 0.07
N GLU A 205 17.08 -9.09 -0.23
CA GLU A 205 17.71 -10.35 0.15
C GLU A 205 18.87 -10.74 -0.78
N GLY A 206 19.80 -11.53 -0.26
CA GLY A 206 21.00 -11.98 -0.98
C GLY A 206 22.23 -11.14 -0.73
N GLY A 207 22.08 -10.00 -0.02
CA GLY A 207 23.20 -9.21 0.49
C GLY A 207 23.69 -9.70 1.87
N GLY A 208 24.54 -8.91 2.50
CA GLY A 208 25.02 -9.21 3.86
C GLY A 208 24.09 -8.62 4.92
N THR A 209 23.88 -7.31 4.87
CA THR A 209 23.14 -6.59 5.91
C THR A 209 21.64 -6.92 5.87
N GLY A 210 20.97 -6.76 4.73
CA GLY A 210 19.53 -7.06 4.61
C GLY A 210 19.24 -8.48 5.06
N THR A 211 19.89 -9.46 4.43
CA THR A 211 19.69 -10.89 4.69
C THR A 211 19.98 -11.31 6.14
N GLY A 212 21.02 -10.73 6.76
CA GLY A 212 21.42 -11.13 8.11
C GLY A 212 20.72 -10.35 9.23
N ALA A 213 20.47 -9.06 9.04
CA ALA A 213 19.92 -8.19 10.06
C ALA A 213 18.38 -8.20 10.08
N ALA A 214 17.70 -8.35 8.93
CA ALA A 214 16.23 -8.32 8.88
C ALA A 214 15.57 -9.35 9.82
N PRO A 215 16.02 -10.62 9.93
CA PRO A 215 15.46 -11.57 10.89
C PRO A 215 15.65 -11.12 12.36
N VAL A 216 16.75 -10.45 12.68
CA VAL A 216 16.99 -9.93 14.03
C VAL A 216 16.04 -8.79 14.36
N VAL A 217 15.86 -7.85 13.42
CA VAL A 217 14.91 -6.74 13.56
C VAL A 217 13.47 -7.27 13.70
N ALA A 218 13.11 -8.28 12.90
CA ALA A 218 11.81 -8.94 12.97
C ALA A 218 11.53 -9.56 14.33
N ARG A 219 12.50 -10.29 14.86
CA ARG A 219 12.44 -10.88 16.20
C ARG A 219 12.21 -9.81 17.28
N ILE A 220 12.94 -8.71 17.21
CA ILE A 220 12.80 -7.59 18.16
C ILE A 220 11.40 -7.00 18.09
N ALA A 221 10.88 -6.73 16.87
CA ALA A 221 9.54 -6.20 16.68
C ALA A 221 8.46 -7.13 17.25
N ARG A 222 8.57 -8.43 16.97
CA ARG A 222 7.67 -9.46 17.51
C ARG A 222 7.75 -9.58 19.04
N GLU A 223 8.94 -9.50 19.64
CA GLU A 223 9.11 -9.51 21.11
C GLU A 223 8.43 -8.31 21.78
N LEU A 224 8.31 -7.19 21.06
CA LEU A 224 7.60 -6.00 21.52
C LEU A 224 6.08 -6.12 21.34
N GLY A 225 5.58 -7.19 20.68
CA GLY A 225 4.17 -7.43 20.44
C GLY A 225 3.59 -6.68 19.22
N ALA A 226 4.45 -6.09 18.39
CA ALA A 226 4.03 -5.45 17.15
C ALA A 226 3.64 -6.51 16.09
N LEU A 227 2.62 -6.22 15.28
CA LEU A 227 2.35 -6.97 14.06
C LEU A 227 3.53 -6.79 13.11
N THR A 228 4.23 -7.86 12.76
CA THR A 228 5.49 -7.81 12.02
C THR A 228 5.31 -8.32 10.59
N VAL A 229 5.49 -7.44 9.61
CA VAL A 229 5.31 -7.74 8.19
C VAL A 229 6.63 -7.57 7.44
N GLY A 230 7.14 -8.66 6.88
CA GLY A 230 8.31 -8.63 5.99
C GLY A 230 7.89 -8.38 4.56
N ILE A 231 8.52 -7.42 3.88
CA ILE A 231 8.37 -7.18 2.45
C ILE A 231 9.76 -7.13 1.84
N VAL A 232 10.13 -8.18 1.11
CA VAL A 232 11.51 -8.36 0.65
C VAL A 232 11.59 -8.71 -0.82
N THR A 233 12.72 -8.33 -1.45
CA THR A 233 13.00 -8.67 -2.83
C THR A 233 14.04 -9.78 -2.94
N LYS A 234 13.84 -10.68 -3.92
CA LYS A 234 14.87 -11.64 -4.36
C LYS A 234 15.73 -11.03 -5.47
N PRO A 235 17.05 -11.29 -5.50
CA PRO A 235 17.93 -10.71 -6.50
C PRO A 235 17.59 -11.13 -7.93
N PHE A 236 17.97 -10.30 -8.89
CA PHE A 236 17.95 -10.69 -10.29
C PHE A 236 18.93 -11.84 -10.58
N ALA A 237 18.64 -12.66 -11.59
CA ALA A 237 19.48 -13.78 -11.97
C ALA A 237 20.92 -13.36 -12.35
N PHE A 238 21.08 -12.18 -12.96
CA PHE A 238 22.39 -11.65 -13.33
C PHE A 238 23.27 -11.26 -12.12
N GLU A 239 22.69 -11.09 -10.93
CA GLU A 239 23.45 -10.82 -9.70
C GLU A 239 24.21 -12.05 -9.18
N GLY A 240 23.92 -13.21 -9.72
CA GLY A 240 24.67 -14.43 -9.54
C GLY A 240 24.06 -15.42 -8.53
N LYS A 241 24.42 -16.70 -8.73
CA LYS A 241 23.87 -17.84 -8.00
C LYS A 241 24.09 -17.74 -6.48
N ARG A 242 25.27 -17.27 -6.06
CA ARG A 242 25.60 -17.12 -4.63
C ARG A 242 24.65 -16.17 -3.91
N ARG A 243 24.25 -15.07 -4.59
CA ARG A 243 23.29 -14.12 -4.04
C ARG A 243 21.89 -14.72 -3.94
N ALA A 244 21.47 -15.47 -4.96
CA ALA A 244 20.19 -16.17 -4.94
C ALA A 244 20.11 -17.20 -3.82
N GLU A 245 21.16 -18.03 -3.64
CA GLU A 245 21.22 -19.01 -2.53
C GLU A 245 21.21 -18.33 -1.16
N SER A 246 21.93 -17.22 -1.00
CA SER A 246 21.92 -16.42 0.22
C SER A 246 20.54 -15.83 0.51
N ALA A 247 19.84 -15.35 -0.53
CA ALA A 247 18.48 -14.83 -0.42
C ALA A 247 17.49 -15.91 0.05
N ASP A 248 17.57 -17.12 -0.52
CA ASP A 248 16.69 -18.23 -0.14
C ASP A 248 16.88 -18.66 1.32
N VAL A 249 18.10 -18.54 1.85
CA VAL A 249 18.38 -18.79 3.27
C VAL A 249 17.80 -17.69 4.14
N GLY A 250 18.05 -16.41 3.80
CA GLY A 250 17.56 -15.26 4.56
C GLY A 250 16.04 -15.19 4.61
N ILE A 251 15.37 -15.45 3.48
CA ILE A 251 13.91 -15.48 3.39
C ILE A 251 13.32 -16.53 4.34
N ARG A 252 13.91 -17.71 4.41
CA ARG A 252 13.46 -18.77 5.35
C ARG A 252 13.65 -18.35 6.80
N GLU A 253 14.79 -17.76 7.14
CA GLU A 253 15.05 -17.28 8.50
C GLU A 253 14.11 -16.12 8.86
N LEU A 254 13.85 -15.21 7.93
CA LEU A 254 12.92 -14.11 8.14
C LEU A 254 11.47 -14.61 8.31
N ALA A 255 11.06 -15.62 7.53
CA ALA A 255 9.72 -16.21 7.61
C ALA A 255 9.41 -16.81 9.00
N GLU A 256 10.43 -17.27 9.75
CA GLU A 256 10.26 -17.77 11.12
C GLU A 256 10.04 -16.64 12.14
N GLU A 257 10.40 -15.40 11.78
CA GLU A 257 10.39 -14.26 12.70
C GLU A 257 9.31 -13.23 12.41
N VAL A 258 8.65 -13.28 11.25
CA VAL A 258 7.54 -12.38 10.91
C VAL A 258 6.18 -13.06 11.05
N ASP A 259 5.11 -12.28 11.16
CA ASP A 259 3.73 -12.78 11.11
C ASP A 259 3.31 -12.99 9.66
N THR A 260 3.65 -12.07 8.78
CA THR A 260 3.37 -12.14 7.33
C THR A 260 4.63 -11.83 6.53
N LEU A 261 4.90 -12.62 5.51
CA LEU A 261 6.04 -12.40 4.60
C LEU A 261 5.57 -12.25 3.15
N ILE A 262 5.91 -11.14 2.54
CA ILE A 262 5.72 -10.86 1.11
C ILE A 262 7.08 -10.91 0.44
N VAL A 263 7.23 -11.82 -0.53
CA VAL A 263 8.47 -11.98 -1.30
C VAL A 263 8.23 -11.58 -2.74
N VAL A 264 9.07 -10.68 -3.25
CA VAL A 264 8.99 -10.17 -4.63
C VAL A 264 10.22 -10.63 -5.41
N PRO A 265 10.11 -11.59 -6.33
CA PRO A 265 11.24 -12.00 -7.16
C PRO A 265 11.54 -10.94 -8.22
N ASN A 266 12.71 -10.26 -8.16
CA ASN A 266 13.08 -9.24 -9.14
C ASN A 266 13.08 -9.76 -10.58
N ASN A 267 13.33 -11.04 -10.81
CA ASN A 267 13.25 -11.64 -12.15
C ASN A 267 11.86 -11.53 -12.77
N ARG A 268 10.80 -11.49 -11.98
CA ARG A 268 9.42 -11.29 -12.47
C ARG A 268 9.23 -9.91 -13.07
N LEU A 269 9.95 -8.91 -12.57
CA LEU A 269 9.92 -7.56 -13.12
C LEU A 269 10.43 -7.49 -14.56
N LEU A 270 11.31 -8.42 -14.98
CA LEU A 270 11.82 -8.45 -16.35
C LEU A 270 10.71 -8.70 -17.39
N SER A 271 9.58 -9.27 -17.00
CA SER A 271 8.43 -9.48 -17.89
C SER A 271 7.63 -8.21 -18.18
N VAL A 272 7.77 -7.20 -17.33
CA VAL A 272 7.05 -5.91 -17.44
C VAL A 272 8.00 -4.76 -17.80
N LEU A 273 9.31 -4.95 -17.68
CA LEU A 273 10.33 -3.98 -18.07
C LEU A 273 10.57 -4.00 -19.59
N GLU A 274 10.81 -2.84 -20.17
CA GLU A 274 11.26 -2.73 -21.55
C GLU A 274 12.68 -3.28 -21.70
N ARG A 275 13.00 -3.85 -22.88
CA ARG A 275 14.32 -4.44 -23.15
C ARG A 275 15.48 -3.46 -23.05
N ASN A 276 15.21 -2.16 -23.22
CA ASN A 276 16.17 -1.06 -23.14
C ASN A 276 16.21 -0.38 -21.76
N THR A 277 15.48 -0.89 -20.76
CA THR A 277 15.50 -0.36 -19.40
C THR A 277 16.91 -0.45 -18.81
N SER A 278 17.39 0.65 -18.25
CA SER A 278 18.71 0.67 -17.59
C SER A 278 18.70 -0.19 -16.32
N MET A 279 19.87 -0.68 -15.91
CA MET A 279 20.01 -1.44 -14.68
C MET A 279 19.58 -0.62 -13.45
N VAL A 280 19.89 0.68 -13.45
CA VAL A 280 19.50 1.59 -12.38
C VAL A 280 17.97 1.71 -12.30
N ASP A 281 17.29 1.82 -13.43
CA ASP A 281 15.84 1.91 -13.48
C ASP A 281 15.18 0.57 -13.09
N ALA A 282 15.79 -0.56 -13.45
CA ALA A 282 15.29 -1.87 -13.00
C ALA A 282 15.32 -2.03 -11.47
N PHE A 283 16.39 -1.58 -10.80
CA PHE A 283 16.43 -1.55 -9.34
C PHE A 283 15.45 -0.53 -8.75
N ARG A 284 15.25 0.61 -9.41
CA ARG A 284 14.24 1.57 -9.01
C ARG A 284 12.83 0.97 -9.00
N VAL A 285 12.51 0.16 -10.00
CA VAL A 285 11.23 -0.54 -10.06
C VAL A 285 11.10 -1.57 -8.94
N ALA A 286 12.17 -2.31 -8.63
CA ALA A 286 12.18 -3.23 -7.50
C ALA A 286 11.93 -2.52 -6.15
N ASP A 287 12.59 -1.38 -5.92
CA ASP A 287 12.37 -0.55 -4.73
C ASP A 287 10.93 0.00 -4.70
N ASP A 288 10.37 0.37 -5.85
CA ASP A 288 9.01 0.89 -5.95
C ASP A 288 7.94 -0.16 -5.63
N VAL A 289 8.20 -1.43 -5.95
CA VAL A 289 7.31 -2.54 -5.53
C VAL A 289 7.29 -2.67 -4.00
N LEU A 290 8.43 -2.57 -3.32
CA LEU A 290 8.47 -2.53 -1.86
C LEU A 290 7.67 -1.34 -1.31
N ARG A 291 7.80 -0.17 -1.93
CA ARG A 291 7.03 1.02 -1.58
C ARG A 291 5.53 0.77 -1.70
N GLN A 292 5.07 0.23 -2.83
CA GLN A 292 3.65 -0.05 -3.06
C GLN A 292 3.10 -1.09 -2.08
N GLY A 293 3.88 -2.10 -1.73
CA GLY A 293 3.50 -3.08 -0.73
C GLY A 293 3.26 -2.44 0.64
N VAL A 294 4.18 -1.59 1.09
CA VAL A 294 4.02 -0.84 2.35
C VAL A 294 2.85 0.12 2.26
N GLN A 295 2.77 0.91 1.19
CA GLN A 295 1.72 1.90 0.98
C GLN A 295 0.33 1.25 0.99
N GLY A 296 0.13 0.19 0.19
CA GLY A 296 -1.17 -0.46 0.07
C GLY A 296 -1.70 -1.03 1.39
N ILE A 297 -0.82 -1.52 2.26
CA ILE A 297 -1.23 -2.05 3.56
C ILE A 297 -1.38 -0.92 4.60
N SER A 298 -0.47 0.05 4.62
CA SER A 298 -0.54 1.16 5.59
C SER A 298 -1.74 2.06 5.34
N GLU A 299 -2.08 2.36 4.08
CA GLU A 299 -3.23 3.20 3.71
C GLU A 299 -4.57 2.59 4.14
N LEU A 300 -4.70 1.26 4.19
CA LEU A 300 -5.91 0.60 4.71
C LEU A 300 -6.25 1.03 6.15
N VAL A 301 -5.23 1.37 6.92
CA VAL A 301 -5.36 1.71 8.34
C VAL A 301 -5.26 3.22 8.57
N THR A 302 -4.45 3.93 7.77
CA THR A 302 -4.14 5.34 8.01
C THR A 302 -5.02 6.31 7.22
N VAL A 303 -5.59 5.86 6.09
CA VAL A 303 -6.41 6.70 5.21
C VAL A 303 -7.88 6.33 5.36
N PRO A 304 -8.75 7.26 5.81
CA PRO A 304 -10.19 6.99 5.91
C PRO A 304 -10.81 6.86 4.50
N GLY A 305 -11.47 5.74 4.24
CA GLY A 305 -12.23 5.45 3.03
C GLY A 305 -13.75 5.46 3.27
N LEU A 306 -14.53 5.10 2.25
CA LEU A 306 -15.98 4.87 2.37
C LEU A 306 -16.29 3.63 3.23
N ILE A 307 -15.49 2.59 3.04
CA ILE A 307 -15.50 1.38 3.87
C ILE A 307 -14.14 1.31 4.55
N ASN A 308 -14.14 1.35 5.88
CA ASN A 308 -12.91 1.35 6.65
C ASN A 308 -12.72 -0.02 7.32
N LEU A 309 -11.50 -0.53 7.25
CA LEU A 309 -11.04 -1.62 8.09
C LEU A 309 -10.39 -1.03 9.35
N ASP A 310 -10.67 -1.57 10.51
CA ASP A 310 -9.91 -1.21 11.69
C ASP A 310 -8.59 -2.00 11.77
N PHE A 311 -7.68 -1.51 12.59
CA PHE A 311 -6.38 -2.17 12.75
C PHE A 311 -6.49 -3.59 13.30
N ALA A 312 -7.53 -3.88 14.10
CA ALA A 312 -7.73 -5.21 14.69
C ALA A 312 -8.09 -6.24 13.60
N ASP A 313 -8.88 -5.85 12.58
CA ASP A 313 -9.22 -6.70 11.44
C ASP A 313 -7.98 -7.01 10.61
N VAL A 314 -7.20 -5.98 10.26
CA VAL A 314 -5.92 -6.15 9.54
C VAL A 314 -4.98 -7.06 10.34
N ARG A 315 -4.84 -6.83 11.64
CA ARG A 315 -4.02 -7.65 12.52
C ARG A 315 -4.48 -9.10 12.53
N THR A 316 -5.77 -9.36 12.60
CA THR A 316 -6.33 -10.72 12.63
C THR A 316 -5.98 -11.48 11.34
N ILE A 317 -6.16 -10.85 10.18
CA ILE A 317 -5.85 -11.46 8.87
C ILE A 317 -4.35 -11.70 8.71
N MET A 318 -3.51 -10.75 9.14
CA MET A 318 -2.06 -10.80 8.91
C MET A 318 -1.27 -11.52 10.00
N SER A 319 -1.88 -11.88 11.13
CA SER A 319 -1.21 -12.62 12.22
C SER A 319 -1.09 -14.13 11.96
N ASP A 320 -1.86 -14.67 11.03
CA ASP A 320 -1.72 -16.07 10.61
C ASP A 320 -0.41 -16.22 9.85
N ARG A 321 0.60 -16.84 10.52
CA ARG A 321 1.94 -17.02 9.95
C ARG A 321 1.90 -17.64 8.58
N GLY A 322 2.39 -16.92 7.59
CA GLY A 322 2.40 -17.41 6.23
C GLY A 322 3.03 -16.48 5.21
N ALA A 323 3.19 -17.02 4.02
CA ALA A 323 3.51 -16.23 2.85
C ALA A 323 2.26 -15.50 2.37
N ALA A 324 2.37 -14.21 2.11
CA ALA A 324 1.34 -13.43 1.47
C ALA A 324 1.75 -13.04 0.04
N LEU A 325 0.77 -12.90 -0.81
CA LEU A 325 0.94 -12.47 -2.19
C LEU A 325 0.44 -11.05 -2.34
N LEU A 326 1.15 -10.24 -3.11
CA LEU A 326 0.78 -8.87 -3.43
C LEU A 326 0.43 -8.77 -4.91
N GLY A 327 -0.82 -8.48 -5.23
CA GLY A 327 -1.27 -8.18 -6.58
C GLY A 327 -1.73 -6.73 -6.70
N ILE A 328 -1.31 -6.05 -7.76
CA ILE A 328 -1.68 -4.66 -8.04
C ILE A 328 -2.22 -4.58 -9.45
N GLY A 329 -3.39 -3.94 -9.62
CA GLY A 329 -4.01 -3.78 -10.92
C GLY A 329 -4.63 -2.39 -11.08
N HIS A 330 -4.60 -1.88 -12.30
CA HIS A 330 -5.20 -0.62 -12.69
C HIS A 330 -6.13 -0.83 -13.88
N GLY A 331 -7.24 -0.13 -13.89
CA GLY A 331 -8.22 -0.16 -14.98
C GLY A 331 -8.68 1.22 -15.38
N THR A 332 -9.05 1.40 -16.65
CA THR A 332 -9.60 2.65 -17.20
C THR A 332 -10.75 2.33 -18.18
N GLY A 333 -11.69 3.26 -18.35
CA GLY A 333 -12.84 3.09 -19.25
C GLY A 333 -14.00 2.32 -18.63
N GLU A 334 -14.90 1.78 -19.46
CA GLU A 334 -16.18 1.20 -19.03
C GLU A 334 -16.04 -0.07 -18.15
N SER A 335 -14.98 -0.88 -18.36
CA SER A 335 -14.72 -2.11 -17.59
C SER A 335 -13.55 -1.96 -16.64
N ARG A 336 -13.28 -0.75 -16.14
CA ARG A 336 -12.08 -0.41 -15.37
C ARG A 336 -11.91 -1.28 -14.13
N ALA A 337 -12.98 -1.58 -13.42
CA ALA A 337 -12.93 -2.33 -12.18
C ALA A 337 -12.56 -3.80 -12.42
N VAL A 338 -13.19 -4.45 -13.38
CA VAL A 338 -12.87 -5.83 -13.76
C VAL A 338 -11.45 -5.93 -14.32
N GLN A 339 -11.06 -4.98 -15.20
CA GLN A 339 -9.68 -4.94 -15.73
C GLN A 339 -8.63 -4.77 -14.63
N ALA A 340 -8.91 -3.92 -13.62
CA ALA A 340 -8.02 -3.76 -12.49
C ALA A 340 -7.92 -5.05 -11.67
N ALA A 341 -9.05 -5.71 -11.40
CA ALA A 341 -9.10 -6.97 -10.68
C ALA A 341 -8.33 -8.09 -11.42
N GLU A 342 -8.57 -8.28 -12.71
CA GLU A 342 -7.87 -9.26 -13.53
C GLU A 342 -6.36 -9.01 -13.58
N ARG A 343 -5.94 -7.74 -13.70
CA ARG A 343 -4.52 -7.37 -13.66
C ARG A 343 -3.89 -7.59 -12.30
N ALA A 344 -4.62 -7.35 -11.20
CA ALA A 344 -4.14 -7.63 -9.86
C ALA A 344 -3.91 -9.14 -9.65
N VAL A 345 -4.87 -9.97 -10.06
CA VAL A 345 -4.81 -11.43 -9.94
C VAL A 345 -3.75 -12.04 -10.86
N SER A 346 -3.58 -11.49 -12.07
CA SER A 346 -2.55 -11.93 -13.02
C SER A 346 -1.24 -11.17 -12.91
N SER A 347 -1.05 -10.41 -11.83
CA SER A 347 0.15 -9.61 -11.62
C SER A 347 1.42 -10.47 -11.69
N PRO A 348 2.41 -10.09 -12.49
CA PRO A 348 3.69 -10.81 -12.55
C PRO A 348 4.47 -10.77 -11.23
N LEU A 349 4.06 -9.92 -10.28
CA LEU A 349 4.64 -9.84 -8.94
C LEU A 349 4.25 -11.04 -8.06
N LEU A 350 3.18 -11.75 -8.42
CA LEU A 350 2.77 -12.97 -7.71
C LEU A 350 3.78 -14.10 -8.01
N GLU A 351 4.39 -14.65 -6.97
CA GLU A 351 5.32 -15.78 -7.11
C GLU A 351 4.57 -17.08 -7.44
N THR A 352 3.36 -17.22 -6.91
CA THR A 352 2.49 -18.39 -7.07
C THR A 352 1.06 -17.96 -7.43
N SER A 353 0.22 -18.94 -7.81
CA SER A 353 -1.22 -18.73 -7.98
C SER A 353 -1.87 -18.35 -6.65
N MET A 354 -2.98 -17.62 -6.72
CA MET A 354 -3.82 -17.31 -5.56
C MET A 354 -4.70 -18.49 -5.12
N ASP A 355 -4.66 -19.62 -5.84
CA ASP A 355 -5.47 -20.80 -5.56
C ASP A 355 -5.28 -21.24 -4.10
N GLY A 356 -6.39 -21.38 -3.38
CA GLY A 356 -6.38 -21.80 -1.98
C GLY A 356 -5.99 -20.71 -0.99
N ALA A 357 -6.04 -19.43 -1.37
CA ALA A 357 -5.86 -18.31 -0.45
C ALA A 357 -6.92 -18.38 0.67
N LYS A 358 -6.49 -18.37 1.93
CA LYS A 358 -7.38 -18.45 3.09
C LYS A 358 -8.05 -17.12 3.43
N ALA A 359 -7.39 -16.02 3.14
CA ALA A 359 -7.88 -14.67 3.38
C ALA A 359 -7.38 -13.74 2.28
N ILE A 360 -8.17 -12.76 1.94
CA ILE A 360 -7.83 -11.73 0.95
C ILE A 360 -8.08 -10.37 1.59
N LEU A 361 -7.08 -9.52 1.55
CA LEU A 361 -7.18 -8.11 1.91
C LEU A 361 -7.29 -7.32 0.60
N LEU A 362 -8.44 -6.67 0.40
CA LEU A 362 -8.74 -5.96 -0.85
C LEU A 362 -8.88 -4.47 -0.59
N SER A 363 -8.09 -3.68 -1.31
CA SER A 363 -8.20 -2.23 -1.37
C SER A 363 -8.62 -1.82 -2.77
N ILE A 364 -9.70 -1.05 -2.87
CA ILE A 364 -10.19 -0.48 -4.13
C ILE A 364 -10.18 1.03 -4.00
N VAL A 365 -9.42 1.68 -4.88
CA VAL A 365 -9.31 3.14 -4.95
C VAL A 365 -9.80 3.62 -6.30
N GLY A 366 -10.66 4.63 -6.30
CA GLY A 366 -11.23 5.18 -7.52
C GLY A 366 -11.73 6.61 -7.34
N GLY A 367 -12.16 7.23 -8.43
CA GLY A 367 -12.81 8.54 -8.41
C GLY A 367 -14.21 8.48 -7.76
N GLY A 368 -14.80 9.64 -7.47
CA GLY A 368 -16.15 9.74 -6.91
C GLY A 368 -17.27 9.21 -7.83
N ASP A 369 -16.92 8.78 -9.03
CA ASP A 369 -17.78 8.14 -10.02
C ASP A 369 -17.76 6.60 -9.96
N LEU A 370 -16.99 6.01 -9.01
CA LEU A 370 -16.92 4.56 -8.82
C LEU A 370 -18.25 4.03 -8.27
N SER A 371 -18.89 3.15 -9.03
CA SER A 371 -20.19 2.60 -8.68
C SER A 371 -20.10 1.35 -7.80
N LEU A 372 -21.15 1.06 -7.04
CA LEU A 372 -21.26 -0.16 -6.25
C LEU A 372 -21.19 -1.44 -7.12
N TRP A 373 -21.71 -1.38 -8.33
CA TRP A 373 -21.66 -2.50 -9.29
C TRP A 373 -20.24 -2.81 -9.72
N GLU A 374 -19.44 -1.79 -10.02
CA GLU A 374 -18.03 -1.95 -10.37
C GLU A 374 -17.23 -2.58 -9.22
N ILE A 375 -17.51 -2.17 -7.97
CA ILE A 375 -16.88 -2.76 -6.78
C ILE A 375 -17.24 -4.24 -6.66
N ASN A 376 -18.53 -4.59 -6.85
CA ASN A 376 -19.00 -5.95 -6.77
C ASN A 376 -18.37 -6.86 -7.85
N GLU A 377 -18.35 -6.39 -9.10
CA GLU A 377 -17.72 -7.11 -10.21
C GLU A 377 -16.22 -7.36 -9.99
N ALA A 378 -15.50 -6.36 -9.46
CA ALA A 378 -14.10 -6.52 -9.10
C ALA A 378 -13.90 -7.57 -7.98
N ALA A 379 -14.74 -7.52 -6.95
CA ALA A 379 -14.68 -8.46 -5.83
C ALA A 379 -15.01 -9.89 -6.29
N GLU A 380 -16.00 -10.07 -7.17
CA GLU A 380 -16.34 -11.37 -7.75
C GLU A 380 -15.19 -11.92 -8.62
N ALA A 381 -14.55 -11.08 -9.43
CA ALA A 381 -13.42 -11.49 -10.27
C ALA A 381 -12.23 -11.98 -9.41
N ILE A 382 -11.94 -11.28 -8.30
CA ILE A 382 -10.87 -11.68 -7.36
C ILE A 382 -11.26 -12.96 -6.61
N GLY A 383 -12.51 -13.05 -6.12
CA GLY A 383 -13.01 -14.23 -5.43
C GLY A 383 -12.99 -15.49 -6.29
N ALA A 384 -13.32 -15.37 -7.57
CA ALA A 384 -13.26 -16.48 -8.53
C ALA A 384 -11.84 -17.00 -8.79
N ALA A 385 -10.82 -16.15 -8.63
CA ALA A 385 -9.42 -16.52 -8.81
C ALA A 385 -8.78 -17.15 -7.56
N ALA A 386 -9.44 -17.05 -6.40
CA ALA A 386 -8.96 -17.62 -5.14
C ALA A 386 -9.49 -19.05 -4.88
N HIS A 387 -10.47 -19.49 -5.68
CA HIS A 387 -11.08 -20.82 -5.62
C HIS A 387 -10.47 -21.75 -6.65
#